data_727456affc1400254e6c08b83eb37509
#
_entry.id   727456affc1400254e6c08b83eb37509
#
_cell.length_a   1.000
_cell.length_b   1.000
_cell.length_c   1.000
_cell.angle_alpha   90.00
_cell.angle_beta   90.00
_cell.angle_gamma   90.00
#
_symmetry.space_group_name_H-M   'P 1'
#
loop_
_entity.id
_entity.type
_entity.pdbx_description
1 polymer ?
#
loop_
_entity_poly.entity_id
_entity_poly.type
_entity_poly.pdbx_seq_one_letter_code
_entity_poly.pdbx_strand_id
1 'polypeptide(L)'
;MSKTVLRSLSVALALCLATPAVAEEMGTAAEAQALVKKALAHFKTAGKDKACADFAAAGDFQSKDLYVFVQEIDGIMLCHGKNPALNGKNLAGLKDSDGRAFVAQFIDTVKSKGSGWVDYKWVNASTKKIEPKSSYVEKGDGNIFIGAGIYKP
;
A
#
# COMPACT_ATOMS: atom_id res chain seq x y z
N MET A 1 -27.69 -46.30 58.00
CA MET A 1 -28.31 -45.18 57.32
C MET A 1 -27.20 -44.45 56.50
N SER A 2 -27.07 -44.80 55.25
CA SER A 2 -25.98 -44.28 54.40
C SER A 2 -26.55 -43.22 53.50
N LYS A 3 -26.00 -41.96 53.59
CA LYS A 3 -26.40 -40.84 52.75
C LYS A 3 -25.42 -40.73 51.57
N THR A 4 -25.88 -41.17 50.41
CA THR A 4 -25.14 -40.99 49.13
C THR A 4 -25.30 -39.57 48.65
N VAL A 5 -24.18 -38.83 48.58
CA VAL A 5 -24.12 -37.48 48.02
C VAL A 5 -23.80 -37.61 46.53
N LEU A 6 -24.76 -37.27 45.68
CA LEU A 6 -24.60 -37.23 44.22
C LEU A 6 -23.94 -35.87 43.84
N ARG A 7 -22.68 -35.87 43.40
CA ARG A 7 -21.99 -34.71 42.88
C ARG A 7 -22.31 -34.59 41.40
N SER A 8 -23.10 -33.55 41.04
CA SER A 8 -23.36 -33.19 39.67
C SER A 8 -22.13 -32.47 39.07
N LEU A 9 -21.53 -33.08 38.06
CA LEU A 9 -20.41 -32.50 37.29
C LEU A 9 -20.99 -31.69 36.16
N SER A 10 -21.04 -30.34 36.32
CA SER A 10 -21.43 -29.45 35.25
C SER A 10 -20.26 -29.22 34.28
N VAL A 11 -20.33 -29.81 33.09
CA VAL A 11 -19.41 -29.58 32.01
C VAL A 11 -19.83 -28.26 31.32
N ALA A 12 -19.09 -27.20 31.55
CA ALA A 12 -19.27 -25.95 30.81
C ALA A 12 -18.63 -26.07 29.41
N LEU A 13 -19.46 -26.21 28.39
CA LEU A 13 -19.04 -26.21 26.99
C LEU A 13 -18.69 -24.75 26.59
N ALA A 14 -17.42 -24.42 26.58
CA ALA A 14 -16.95 -23.14 26.07
C ALA A 14 -17.07 -23.10 24.53
N LEU A 15 -18.09 -22.39 24.05
CA LEU A 15 -18.30 -22.14 22.61
C LEU A 15 -17.27 -21.08 22.17
N CYS A 16 -16.16 -21.52 21.59
CA CYS A 16 -15.22 -20.59 20.91
C CYS A 16 -15.93 -20.00 19.68
N LEU A 17 -16.42 -18.78 19.81
CA LEU A 17 -16.86 -17.96 18.68
C LEU A 17 -15.62 -17.56 17.89
N ALA A 18 -15.29 -18.31 16.84
CA ALA A 18 -14.33 -17.89 15.84
C ALA A 18 -14.92 -16.66 15.12
N THR A 19 -14.39 -15.48 15.41
CA THR A 19 -14.70 -14.28 14.61
C THR A 19 -14.20 -14.53 13.19
N PRO A 20 -15.04 -14.37 12.15
CA PRO A 20 -14.55 -14.46 10.78
C PRO A 20 -13.49 -13.37 10.59
N ALA A 21 -12.29 -13.76 10.17
CA ALA A 21 -11.30 -12.81 9.70
C ALA A 21 -11.92 -12.11 8.48
N VAL A 22 -12.28 -10.84 8.62
CA VAL A 22 -12.70 -10.01 7.48
C VAL A 22 -11.48 -9.92 6.59
N ALA A 23 -11.51 -10.57 5.43
CA ALA A 23 -10.49 -10.39 4.41
C ALA A 23 -10.51 -8.90 4.02
N GLU A 24 -9.34 -8.24 4.12
CA GLU A 24 -9.24 -6.84 3.76
C GLU A 24 -9.60 -6.69 2.28
N GLU A 25 -10.53 -5.81 1.98
CA GLU A 25 -11.00 -5.60 0.61
C GLU A 25 -9.85 -5.03 -0.23
N MET A 26 -9.55 -5.67 -1.37
CA MET A 26 -8.48 -5.25 -2.26
C MET A 26 -8.91 -4.08 -3.14
N GLY A 27 -8.00 -3.16 -3.40
CA GLY A 27 -8.21 -2.06 -4.34
C GLY A 27 -8.24 -2.56 -5.79
N THR A 28 -8.95 -1.84 -6.63
CA THR A 28 -9.04 -2.10 -8.08
C THR A 28 -8.09 -1.20 -8.87
N ALA A 29 -7.79 -1.59 -10.12
CA ALA A 29 -6.98 -0.77 -11.03
C ALA A 29 -7.59 0.62 -11.27
N ALA A 30 -8.91 0.70 -11.39
CA ALA A 30 -9.62 1.97 -11.55
C ALA A 30 -9.49 2.88 -10.32
N GLU A 31 -9.60 2.30 -9.13
CA GLU A 31 -9.41 3.03 -7.86
C GLU A 31 -7.96 3.52 -7.71
N ALA A 32 -6.96 2.72 -8.06
CA ALA A 32 -5.56 3.13 -8.02
C ALA A 32 -5.28 4.30 -8.98
N GLN A 33 -5.79 4.26 -10.21
CA GLN A 33 -5.66 5.36 -11.16
C GLN A 33 -6.36 6.63 -10.68
N ALA A 34 -7.57 6.51 -10.15
CA ALA A 34 -8.32 7.64 -9.59
C ALA A 34 -7.58 8.26 -8.39
N LEU A 35 -6.99 7.42 -7.54
CA LEU A 35 -6.20 7.85 -6.39
C LEU A 35 -4.96 8.64 -6.83
N VAL A 36 -4.23 8.18 -7.86
CA VAL A 36 -3.06 8.89 -8.40
C VAL A 36 -3.46 10.26 -8.95
N LYS A 37 -4.53 10.35 -9.72
CA LYS A 37 -5.03 11.64 -10.24
C LYS A 37 -5.44 12.61 -9.13
N LYS A 38 -6.15 12.10 -8.10
CA LYS A 38 -6.51 12.87 -6.91
C LYS A 38 -5.25 13.37 -6.19
N ALA A 39 -4.25 12.50 -6.03
CA ALA A 39 -3.00 12.83 -5.36
C ALA A 39 -2.17 13.86 -6.13
N LEU A 40 -2.12 13.79 -7.46
CA LEU A 40 -1.46 14.79 -8.32
C LEU A 40 -2.09 16.18 -8.14
N ALA A 41 -3.41 16.27 -8.19
CA ALA A 41 -4.14 17.52 -7.98
C ALA A 41 -3.88 18.09 -6.58
N HIS A 42 -3.91 17.22 -5.56
CA HIS A 42 -3.65 17.61 -4.18
C HIS A 42 -2.20 18.07 -3.96
N PHE A 43 -1.23 17.35 -4.50
CA PHE A 43 0.20 17.71 -4.41
C PHE A 43 0.47 19.09 -5.03
N LYS A 44 -0.16 19.39 -6.16
CA LYS A 44 -0.06 20.69 -6.84
C LYS A 44 -0.63 21.84 -6.02
N THR A 45 -1.75 21.63 -5.33
CA THR A 45 -2.47 22.69 -4.60
C THR A 45 -2.00 22.85 -3.16
N ALA A 46 -1.71 21.75 -2.47
CA ALA A 46 -1.32 21.77 -1.05
C ALA A 46 0.19 21.97 -0.84
N GLY A 47 1.00 21.68 -1.86
CA GLY A 47 2.46 21.66 -1.76
C GLY A 47 2.99 20.35 -1.13
N LYS A 48 4.30 20.13 -1.31
CA LYS A 48 4.97 18.87 -0.94
C LYS A 48 4.72 18.46 0.50
N ASP A 49 5.02 19.33 1.46
CA ASP A 49 5.05 18.95 2.89
C ASP A 49 3.65 18.58 3.39
N LYS A 50 2.64 19.39 3.04
CA LYS A 50 1.26 19.08 3.41
C LYS A 50 0.73 17.86 2.69
N ALA A 51 0.94 17.74 1.39
CA ALA A 51 0.48 16.58 0.64
C ALA A 51 1.10 15.27 1.15
N CYS A 52 2.42 15.26 1.45
CA CYS A 52 3.07 14.08 2.02
C CYS A 52 2.53 13.71 3.40
N ALA A 53 2.22 14.69 4.25
CA ALA A 53 1.57 14.44 5.53
C ALA A 53 0.17 13.82 5.35
N ASP A 54 -0.62 14.35 4.42
CA ASP A 54 -1.97 13.85 4.12
C ASP A 54 -1.92 12.43 3.51
N PHE A 55 -0.92 12.12 2.66
CA PHE A 55 -0.73 10.79 2.08
C PHE A 55 -0.31 9.74 3.09
N ALA A 56 0.37 10.13 4.17
CA ALA A 56 0.76 9.25 5.27
C ALA A 56 -0.37 9.03 6.28
N ALA A 57 -1.33 9.95 6.36
CA ALA A 57 -2.46 9.85 7.27
C ALA A 57 -3.50 8.84 6.77
N ALA A 58 -4.20 8.19 7.72
CA ALA A 58 -5.39 7.42 7.40
C ALA A 58 -6.48 8.33 6.85
N GLY A 59 -7.22 7.88 5.82
CA GLY A 59 -8.32 8.62 5.22
C GLY A 59 -8.22 8.69 3.70
N ASP A 60 -8.41 9.87 3.15
CA ASP A 60 -8.66 10.13 1.72
C ASP A 60 -7.65 9.59 0.72
N PHE A 61 -6.41 9.34 1.16
CA PHE A 61 -5.31 8.83 0.32
C PHE A 61 -4.84 7.43 0.69
N GLN A 62 -5.55 6.78 1.61
CA GLN A 62 -5.34 5.40 2.01
C GLN A 62 -6.70 4.71 2.16
N SER A 63 -7.00 3.78 1.30
CA SER A 63 -8.23 2.99 1.34
C SER A 63 -7.95 1.57 0.93
N LYS A 64 -8.46 0.61 1.68
CA LYS A 64 -8.16 -0.81 1.45
C LYS A 64 -6.64 -1.06 1.54
N ASP A 65 -6.06 -1.72 0.57
CA ASP A 65 -4.61 -1.91 0.40
C ASP A 65 -3.93 -0.79 -0.43
N LEU A 66 -4.72 0.21 -0.90
CA LEU A 66 -4.23 1.33 -1.69
C LEU A 66 -3.57 2.40 -0.82
N TYR A 67 -2.46 2.92 -1.31
CA TYR A 67 -1.75 4.08 -0.75
C TYR A 67 -0.94 4.80 -1.83
N VAL A 68 -0.65 6.07 -1.58
CA VAL A 68 0.13 6.93 -2.48
C VAL A 68 1.61 6.88 -2.14
N PHE A 69 2.45 6.93 -3.16
CA PHE A 69 3.86 7.28 -3.03
C PHE A 69 4.24 8.37 -4.04
N VAL A 70 5.17 9.24 -3.65
CA VAL A 70 5.70 10.33 -4.48
C VAL A 70 7.19 10.18 -4.58
N GLN A 71 7.72 10.21 -5.80
CA GLN A 71 9.14 10.02 -6.06
C GLN A 71 9.63 11.01 -7.12
N GLU A 72 10.87 11.44 -6.99
CA GLU A 72 11.54 12.22 -8.03
C GLU A 72 12.02 11.31 -9.17
N ILE A 73 12.13 11.88 -10.36
CA ILE A 73 12.56 11.15 -11.57
C ILE A 73 14.03 10.68 -11.49
N ASP A 74 14.83 11.25 -10.58
CA ASP A 74 16.17 10.78 -10.26
C ASP A 74 16.22 9.67 -9.19
N GLY A 75 15.05 9.26 -8.68
CA GLY A 75 14.89 8.12 -7.78
C GLY A 75 14.72 8.45 -6.30
N ILE A 76 14.75 9.73 -5.91
CA ILE A 76 14.53 10.10 -4.50
C ILE A 76 13.07 9.90 -4.12
N MET A 77 12.79 9.12 -3.07
CA MET A 77 11.46 8.99 -2.49
C MET A 77 11.14 10.24 -1.68
N LEU A 78 10.15 11.02 -2.09
CA LEU A 78 9.70 12.20 -1.34
C LEU A 78 8.81 11.78 -0.18
N CYS A 79 7.80 10.96 -0.44
CA CYS A 79 6.95 10.38 0.61
C CYS A 79 6.30 9.07 0.17
N HIS A 80 6.13 8.17 1.14
CA HIS A 80 5.52 6.85 0.95
C HIS A 80 4.46 6.61 2.01
N GLY A 81 3.20 6.47 1.61
CA GLY A 81 2.04 6.45 2.49
C GLY A 81 2.04 5.36 3.57
N LYS A 82 2.73 4.24 3.36
CA LYS A 82 2.80 3.12 4.33
C LYS A 82 4.18 2.88 4.93
N ASN A 83 5.23 3.45 4.36
CA ASN A 83 6.60 3.21 4.83
C ASN A 83 7.43 4.50 4.81
N PRO A 84 7.31 5.36 5.81
CA PRO A 84 8.04 6.62 5.87
C PRO A 84 9.56 6.44 6.00
N ALA A 85 10.05 5.24 6.37
CA ALA A 85 11.48 4.96 6.41
C ALA A 85 12.16 5.00 5.03
N LEU A 86 11.39 5.01 3.94
CA LEU A 86 11.89 5.19 2.57
C LEU A 86 12.08 6.66 2.19
N ASN A 87 11.46 7.59 2.89
CA ASN A 87 11.51 9.01 2.56
C ASN A 87 12.95 9.55 2.60
N GLY A 88 13.32 10.32 1.60
CA GLY A 88 14.66 10.87 1.41
C GLY A 88 15.70 9.90 0.84
N LYS A 89 15.37 8.62 0.64
CA LYS A 89 16.29 7.64 0.08
C LYS A 89 16.24 7.65 -1.44
N ASN A 90 17.40 7.48 -2.07
CA ASN A 90 17.47 7.20 -3.50
C ASN A 90 17.19 5.72 -3.73
N LEU A 91 16.11 5.43 -4.46
CA LEU A 91 15.64 4.09 -4.75
C LEU A 91 15.82 3.69 -6.22
N ALA A 92 16.52 4.49 -7.05
CA ALA A 92 16.67 4.24 -8.48
C ALA A 92 17.23 2.84 -8.80
N GLY A 93 18.14 2.36 -7.95
CA GLY A 93 18.76 1.01 -8.09
C GLY A 93 18.02 -0.10 -7.34
N LEU A 94 16.87 0.19 -6.70
CA LEU A 94 16.16 -0.81 -5.91
C LEU A 94 15.59 -1.91 -6.81
N LYS A 95 15.81 -3.16 -6.39
CA LYS A 95 15.26 -4.35 -7.04
C LYS A 95 14.29 -5.06 -6.12
N ASP A 96 13.31 -5.73 -6.72
CA ASP A 96 12.41 -6.63 -6.00
C ASP A 96 13.09 -7.99 -5.71
N SER A 97 12.35 -8.90 -5.08
CA SER A 97 12.84 -10.25 -4.74
C SER A 97 13.20 -11.11 -5.95
N ASP A 98 12.70 -10.76 -7.13
CA ASP A 98 13.05 -11.45 -8.40
C ASP A 98 14.19 -10.75 -9.14
N GLY A 99 14.81 -9.72 -8.55
CA GLY A 99 15.90 -8.95 -9.15
C GLY A 99 15.44 -7.90 -10.16
N ARG A 100 14.13 -7.60 -10.26
CA ARG A 100 13.57 -6.61 -11.18
C ARG A 100 13.82 -5.20 -10.65
N ALA A 101 14.47 -4.35 -11.44
CA ALA A 101 14.70 -2.94 -11.14
C ALA A 101 13.43 -2.12 -11.40
N PHE A 102 12.41 -2.28 -10.55
CA PHE A 102 11.07 -1.73 -10.78
C PHE A 102 11.01 -0.21 -10.67
N VAL A 103 11.86 0.41 -9.84
CA VAL A 103 11.92 1.88 -9.75
C VAL A 103 12.47 2.48 -11.05
N ALA A 104 13.48 1.85 -11.64
CA ALA A 104 13.96 2.25 -12.97
C ALA A 104 12.84 2.14 -14.02
N GLN A 105 12.02 1.09 -13.95
CA GLN A 105 10.86 0.93 -14.85
C GLN A 105 9.78 1.99 -14.61
N PHE A 106 9.54 2.44 -13.37
CA PHE A 106 8.67 3.59 -13.10
C PHE A 106 9.19 4.84 -13.80
N ILE A 107 10.47 5.14 -13.61
CA ILE A 107 11.14 6.32 -14.20
C ILE A 107 11.06 6.27 -15.73
N ASP A 108 11.38 5.14 -16.35
CA ASP A 108 11.31 4.97 -17.80
C ASP A 108 9.87 5.12 -18.31
N THR A 109 8.89 4.57 -17.59
CA THR A 109 7.47 4.68 -17.94
C THR A 109 7.01 6.13 -17.95
N VAL A 110 7.30 6.88 -16.89
CA VAL A 110 6.85 8.28 -16.80
C VAL A 110 7.61 9.21 -17.75
N LYS A 111 8.88 8.91 -18.04
CA LYS A 111 9.67 9.67 -19.03
C LYS A 111 9.21 9.44 -20.47
N SER A 112 8.90 8.20 -20.82
CA SER A 112 8.59 7.82 -22.21
C SER A 112 7.12 7.99 -22.57
N LYS A 113 6.22 7.72 -21.62
CA LYS A 113 4.76 7.64 -21.85
C LYS A 113 3.94 8.62 -21.01
N GLY A 114 4.56 9.28 -20.02
CA GLY A 114 3.87 10.12 -19.05
C GLY A 114 3.18 9.35 -17.94
N SER A 115 2.65 8.16 -18.23
CA SER A 115 2.00 7.29 -17.23
C SER A 115 1.98 5.83 -17.69
N GLY A 116 1.73 4.91 -16.77
CA GLY A 116 1.57 3.50 -17.07
C GLY A 116 1.62 2.60 -15.85
N TRP A 117 1.46 1.30 -16.11
CA TRP A 117 1.51 0.24 -15.11
C TRP A 117 2.86 -0.46 -15.12
N VAL A 118 3.36 -0.79 -13.91
CA VAL A 118 4.58 -1.58 -13.73
C VAL A 118 4.33 -2.68 -12.72
N ASP A 119 4.69 -3.90 -13.10
CA ASP A 119 4.54 -5.11 -12.27
C ASP A 119 5.85 -5.41 -11.53
N TYR A 120 5.76 -5.68 -10.24
CA TYR A 120 6.88 -6.03 -9.37
C TYR A 120 6.41 -6.79 -8.13
N LYS A 121 7.32 -7.18 -7.25
CA LYS A 121 6.98 -7.75 -5.94
C LYS A 121 7.26 -6.74 -4.84
N TRP A 122 6.33 -6.63 -3.88
CA TRP A 122 6.44 -5.70 -2.77
C TRP A 122 5.83 -6.25 -1.50
N VAL A 123 6.30 -5.75 -0.35
CA VAL A 123 5.71 -6.11 0.95
C VAL A 123 4.32 -5.51 1.06
N ASN A 124 3.31 -6.36 1.19
CA ASN A 124 1.95 -5.94 1.50
C ASN A 124 1.88 -5.52 2.97
N ALA A 125 1.44 -4.27 3.21
CA ALA A 125 1.37 -3.71 4.56
C ALA A 125 0.39 -4.44 5.48
N SER A 126 -0.64 -5.07 4.91
CA SER A 126 -1.67 -5.81 5.64
C SER A 126 -1.21 -7.24 5.97
N THR A 127 -0.75 -7.98 4.97
CA THR A 127 -0.35 -9.39 5.15
C THR A 127 1.07 -9.57 5.66
N LYS A 128 1.92 -8.53 5.57
CA LYS A 128 3.36 -8.53 5.86
C LYS A 128 4.18 -9.48 4.98
N LYS A 129 3.61 -9.95 3.89
CA LYS A 129 4.25 -10.84 2.92
C LYS A 129 4.70 -10.10 1.69
N ILE A 130 5.72 -10.62 0.98
CA ILE A 130 6.10 -10.18 -0.34
C ILE A 130 5.10 -10.78 -1.33
N GLU A 131 4.37 -9.93 -2.03
CA GLU A 131 3.29 -10.33 -2.93
C GLU A 131 3.44 -9.63 -4.30
N PRO A 132 2.91 -10.23 -5.39
CA PRO A 132 2.83 -9.56 -6.68
C PRO A 132 2.04 -8.26 -6.56
N LYS A 133 2.59 -7.18 -7.07
CA LYS A 133 1.99 -5.84 -7.08
C LYS A 133 2.06 -5.24 -8.48
N SER A 134 1.05 -4.48 -8.84
CA SER A 134 1.05 -3.64 -10.03
C SER A 134 0.79 -2.21 -9.61
N SER A 135 1.71 -1.29 -9.91
CA SER A 135 1.51 0.13 -9.62
C SER A 135 1.30 0.94 -10.87
N TYR A 136 0.25 1.76 -10.87
CA TYR A 136 0.09 2.83 -11.81
C TYR A 136 0.92 4.03 -11.36
N VAL A 137 1.73 4.56 -12.26
CA VAL A 137 2.55 5.75 -12.05
C VAL A 137 2.20 6.80 -13.08
N GLU A 138 2.17 8.07 -12.67
CA GLU A 138 1.88 9.20 -13.56
C GLU A 138 2.78 10.38 -13.23
N LYS A 139 3.33 11.01 -14.27
CA LYS A 139 4.20 12.17 -14.16
C LYS A 139 3.43 13.37 -13.61
N GLY A 140 4.00 14.04 -12.60
CA GLY A 140 3.51 15.30 -12.07
C GLY A 140 4.25 16.51 -12.64
N ASP A 141 3.93 17.67 -12.09
CA ASP A 141 4.63 18.90 -12.41
C ASP A 141 6.08 18.86 -11.92
N GLY A 142 7.00 19.42 -12.68
CA GLY A 142 8.43 19.43 -12.34
C GLY A 142 9.10 18.06 -12.47
N ASN A 143 9.88 17.68 -11.45
CA ASN A 143 10.73 16.47 -11.46
C ASN A 143 10.13 15.31 -10.65
N ILE A 144 8.80 15.18 -10.58
CA ILE A 144 8.15 14.14 -9.78
C ILE A 144 7.25 13.23 -10.60
N PHE A 145 6.97 12.06 -10.02
CA PHE A 145 5.83 11.24 -10.38
C PHE A 145 5.15 10.71 -9.10
N ILE A 146 3.88 10.38 -9.23
CA ILE A 146 3.05 9.81 -8.17
C ILE A 146 2.57 8.45 -8.60
N GLY A 147 2.52 7.52 -7.67
CA GLY A 147 2.03 6.17 -7.92
C GLY A 147 1.14 5.64 -6.80
N ALA A 148 0.29 4.71 -7.18
CA ALA A 148 -0.47 3.84 -6.30
C ALA A 148 -0.60 2.46 -6.95
N GLY A 149 -0.65 1.40 -6.14
CA GLY A 149 -0.64 0.05 -6.69
C GLY A 149 -1.60 -0.89 -5.99
N ILE A 150 -2.03 -1.88 -6.75
CA ILE A 150 -2.86 -3.00 -6.32
C ILE A 150 -1.99 -4.24 -6.13
N TYR A 151 -2.33 -5.06 -5.14
CA TYR A 151 -1.77 -6.41 -5.03
C TYR A 151 -2.59 -7.38 -5.87
N LYS A 152 -1.93 -8.39 -6.41
CA LYS A 152 -2.58 -9.43 -7.23
C LYS A 152 -2.73 -10.69 -6.37
N PRO A 153 -3.88 -11.37 -6.42
CA PRO A 153 -4.09 -12.64 -5.71
C PRO A 153 -3.17 -13.75 -6.22
#